data_bcd02643dd9f39990ea1900121b13245
#
_entry.id   bcd02643dd9f39990ea1900121b13245
#
_cell.length_a   1.000
_cell.length_b   1.000
_cell.length_c   1.000
_cell.angle_alpha   90.00
_cell.angle_beta   90.00
_cell.angle_gamma   90.00
#
_symmetry.space_group_name_H-M   'P 1'
#
loop_
_entity.id
_entity.type
_entity.pdbx_description
1 polymer ?
#
loop_
_entity_poly.entity_id
_entity_poly.type
_entity_poly.pdbx_seq_one_letter_code
_entity_poly.pdbx_strand_id
1 'polypeptide(L)'
;MNDTQITFSGCVGSDVTLTEVAPGRPVASFRVGSTPRRFRGGQWEDGPTAWHTVKAWGVLAQHLHDCLRSGDPVLVQGRLVADVWQRADGTTSTRLIVVATSVGHDLNRGTSRFTKMARRDPAASVDESPVQEVIHSYDESGPRLDANGEIVAAEIAADRAGMEPAA
;
A
#
# COMPACT_ATOMS: atom_id res chain seq x y z
N MET A 1 7.38 -18.22 3.68
CA MET A 1 6.31 -17.35 3.16
C MET A 1 6.88 -16.58 1.97
N ASN A 2 6.24 -16.60 0.82
CA ASN A 2 6.78 -16.03 -0.43
C ASN A 2 6.05 -14.74 -0.76
N ASP A 3 6.66 -13.58 -0.42
CA ASP A 3 6.12 -12.28 -0.78
C ASP A 3 6.41 -11.96 -2.25
N THR A 4 5.41 -11.51 -2.99
CA THR A 4 5.62 -11.01 -4.36
C THR A 4 6.23 -9.63 -4.32
N GLN A 5 7.51 -9.51 -4.63
CA GLN A 5 8.20 -8.24 -4.77
C GLN A 5 7.96 -7.64 -6.15
N ILE A 6 7.73 -6.34 -6.20
CA ILE A 6 7.48 -5.60 -7.44
C ILE A 6 8.29 -4.31 -7.44
N THR A 7 8.86 -3.98 -8.59
CA THR A 7 9.52 -2.71 -8.86
C THR A 7 9.00 -2.16 -10.17
N PHE A 8 8.54 -0.92 -10.18
CA PHE A 8 8.03 -0.28 -11.39
C PHE A 8 8.23 1.23 -11.34
N SER A 9 8.24 1.86 -12.52
CA SER A 9 8.22 3.31 -12.66
C SER A 9 6.87 3.80 -13.19
N GLY A 10 6.53 5.02 -12.85
CA GLY A 10 5.28 5.66 -13.31
C GLY A 10 5.20 7.12 -12.86
N CYS A 11 4.04 7.72 -13.02
CA CYS A 11 3.76 9.05 -12.52
C CYS A 11 2.71 9.00 -11.40
N VAL A 12 2.91 9.84 -10.39
CA VAL A 12 1.93 10.03 -9.31
C VAL A 12 0.65 10.60 -9.91
N GLY A 13 -0.45 9.89 -9.75
CA GLY A 13 -1.74 10.22 -10.38
C GLY A 13 -2.79 10.77 -9.41
N SER A 14 -2.44 10.98 -8.16
CA SER A 14 -3.28 11.60 -7.14
C SER A 14 -2.43 12.30 -6.10
N ASP A 15 -3.03 13.19 -5.32
CA ASP A 15 -2.37 13.70 -4.14
C ASP A 15 -2.02 12.58 -3.16
N VAL A 16 -0.93 12.76 -2.43
CA VAL A 16 -0.51 11.82 -1.38
C VAL A 16 -1.31 12.13 -0.11
N THR A 17 -2.26 11.25 0.19
CA THR A 17 -3.07 11.36 1.41
C THR A 17 -2.32 10.74 2.57
N LEU A 18 -2.07 11.52 3.63
CA LEU A 18 -1.49 11.06 4.88
C LEU A 18 -2.60 10.87 5.92
N THR A 19 -2.68 9.67 6.50
CA THR A 19 -3.62 9.33 7.56
C THR A 19 -2.86 8.68 8.71
N GLU A 20 -3.39 8.78 9.92
CA GLU A 20 -2.87 8.06 11.07
C GLU A 20 -3.86 6.95 11.44
N VAL A 21 -3.45 5.69 11.31
CA VAL A 21 -4.31 4.53 11.59
C VAL A 21 -4.28 4.11 13.05
N ALA A 22 -3.21 4.49 13.78
CA ALA A 22 -3.06 4.37 15.21
C ALA A 22 -2.08 5.45 15.68
N PRO A 23 -2.07 5.85 16.97
CA PRO A 23 -1.13 6.85 17.49
C PRO A 23 0.31 6.54 17.09
N GLY A 24 0.97 7.47 16.39
CA GLY A 24 2.34 7.32 15.90
C GLY A 24 2.51 6.40 14.69
N ARG A 25 1.43 5.94 14.05
CA ARG A 25 1.49 5.08 12.84
C ARG A 25 0.92 5.80 11.60
N PRO A 26 1.67 6.71 10.99
CA PRO A 26 1.25 7.38 9.76
C PRO A 26 1.30 6.44 8.57
N VAL A 27 0.30 6.57 7.69
CA VAL A 27 0.19 5.87 6.41
C VAL A 27 -0.03 6.88 5.31
N ALA A 28 0.80 6.84 4.28
CA ALA A 28 0.58 7.55 3.04
C ALA A 28 -0.10 6.63 2.03
N SER A 29 -1.09 7.16 1.31
CA SER A 29 -1.77 6.45 0.23
C SER A 29 -1.87 7.35 -1.00
N PHE A 30 -1.47 6.82 -2.17
CA PHE A 30 -1.53 7.52 -3.44
C PHE A 30 -1.63 6.54 -4.60
N ARG A 31 -1.94 7.05 -5.80
CA ARG A 31 -2.00 6.26 -7.01
C ARG A 31 -0.81 6.55 -7.91
N VAL A 32 -0.29 5.51 -8.57
CA VAL A 32 0.77 5.62 -9.56
C VAL A 32 0.29 5.00 -10.86
N GLY A 33 0.35 5.76 -11.94
CA GLY A 33 0.06 5.29 -13.29
C GLY A 33 1.34 4.88 -14.00
N SER A 34 1.41 3.64 -14.47
CA SER A 34 2.51 3.13 -15.30
C SER A 34 1.99 2.88 -16.72
N THR A 35 2.53 3.61 -17.70
CA THR A 35 2.13 3.53 -19.10
C THR A 35 3.30 2.97 -19.92
N PRO A 36 3.22 1.73 -20.40
CA PRO A 36 4.28 1.16 -21.24
C PRO A 36 4.28 1.85 -22.59
N ARG A 37 5.47 2.19 -23.10
CA ARG A 37 5.64 2.69 -24.46
C ARG A 37 6.24 1.62 -25.35
N ARG A 38 5.75 1.50 -26.56
CA ARG A 38 6.23 0.53 -27.56
C ARG A 38 6.54 1.26 -28.85
N PHE A 39 7.66 0.87 -29.48
CA PHE A 39 7.97 1.34 -30.82
C PHE A 39 7.34 0.42 -31.85
N ARG A 40 6.42 0.96 -32.65
CA ARG A 40 5.70 0.20 -33.68
C ARG A 40 5.58 1.05 -34.94
N GLY A 41 5.89 0.50 -36.11
CA GLY A 41 5.74 1.20 -37.39
C GLY A 41 6.53 2.50 -37.54
N GLY A 42 7.66 2.64 -36.85
CA GLY A 42 8.45 3.88 -36.88
C GLY A 42 8.04 4.96 -35.90
N GLN A 43 7.04 4.71 -35.06
CA GLN A 43 6.52 5.65 -34.06
C GLN A 43 6.43 5.03 -32.67
N TRP A 44 6.51 5.89 -31.64
CA TRP A 44 6.29 5.49 -30.26
C TRP A 44 4.80 5.61 -29.92
N GLU A 45 4.22 4.49 -29.51
CA GLU A 45 2.81 4.42 -29.10
C GLU A 45 2.74 4.14 -27.59
N ASP A 46 1.84 4.83 -26.90
CA ASP A 46 1.54 4.58 -25.50
C ASP A 46 0.54 3.43 -25.39
N GLY A 47 0.86 2.45 -24.56
CA GLY A 47 -0.04 1.37 -24.22
C GLY A 47 -1.07 1.77 -23.15
N PRO A 48 -1.92 0.83 -22.71
CA PRO A 48 -2.85 1.09 -21.63
C PRO A 48 -2.13 1.37 -20.33
N THR A 49 -2.59 2.39 -19.59
CA THR A 49 -2.04 2.74 -18.28
C THR A 49 -2.51 1.75 -17.22
N ALA A 50 -1.57 1.11 -16.55
CA ALA A 50 -1.83 0.32 -15.35
C ALA A 50 -1.80 1.23 -14.12
N TRP A 51 -2.86 1.18 -13.31
CA TRP A 51 -2.98 1.98 -12.10
C TRP A 51 -2.71 1.14 -10.86
N HIS A 52 -1.73 1.57 -10.06
CA HIS A 52 -1.37 0.93 -8.80
C HIS A 52 -1.73 1.83 -7.63
N THR A 53 -2.40 1.27 -6.62
CA THR A 53 -2.53 1.94 -5.32
C THR A 53 -1.29 1.61 -4.51
N VAL A 54 -0.59 2.64 -4.04
CA VAL A 54 0.64 2.52 -3.25
C VAL A 54 0.34 2.98 -1.83
N LYS A 55 0.71 2.17 -0.84
CA LYS A 55 0.67 2.53 0.58
C LYS A 55 2.10 2.49 1.14
N ALA A 56 2.44 3.47 1.96
CA ALA A 56 3.72 3.53 2.68
C ALA A 56 3.47 3.85 4.15
N TRP A 57 4.34 3.40 5.04
CA TRP A 57 4.17 3.45 6.48
C TRP A 57 5.28 4.23 7.17
N GLY A 58 4.98 4.77 8.36
CA GLY A 58 5.96 5.39 9.25
C GLY A 58 6.64 6.63 8.65
N VAL A 59 7.93 6.72 8.83
CA VAL A 59 8.74 7.86 8.37
C VAL A 59 8.67 8.02 6.85
N LEU A 60 8.66 6.89 6.10
CA LEU A 60 8.51 6.94 4.65
C LEU A 60 7.20 7.61 4.24
N ALA A 61 6.09 7.34 4.95
CA ALA A 61 4.80 7.95 4.67
C ALA A 61 4.84 9.48 4.81
N GLN A 62 5.47 10.00 5.86
CA GLN A 62 5.64 11.44 6.09
C GLN A 62 6.47 12.07 4.97
N HIS A 63 7.63 11.47 4.65
CA HIS A 63 8.51 11.99 3.61
C HIS A 63 7.84 12.01 2.23
N LEU A 64 7.04 10.98 1.90
CA LEU A 64 6.33 10.95 0.63
C LEU A 64 5.26 12.03 0.54
N HIS A 65 4.52 12.27 1.64
CA HIS A 65 3.54 13.35 1.71
C HIS A 65 4.19 14.73 1.51
N ASP A 66 5.37 14.94 2.10
CA ASP A 66 6.08 16.22 2.00
C ASP A 66 6.73 16.44 0.63
N CYS A 67 7.24 15.37 0.00
CA CYS A 67 8.06 15.45 -1.19
C CYS A 67 7.29 15.28 -2.50
N LEU A 68 6.30 14.36 -2.56
CA LEU A 68 5.66 13.99 -3.81
C LEU A 68 4.43 14.84 -4.11
N ARG A 69 4.26 15.12 -5.40
CA ARG A 69 3.09 15.82 -5.94
C ARG A 69 2.50 15.03 -7.12
N SER A 70 1.22 15.28 -7.41
CA SER A 70 0.59 14.72 -8.60
C SER A 70 1.34 15.12 -9.86
N GLY A 71 1.63 14.15 -10.72
CA GLY A 71 2.45 14.31 -11.93
C GLY A 71 3.91 13.93 -11.77
N ASP A 72 4.44 13.83 -10.55
CA ASP A 72 5.84 13.50 -10.33
C ASP A 72 6.20 12.09 -10.86
N PRO A 73 7.30 11.97 -11.63
CA PRO A 73 7.80 10.68 -12.04
C PRO A 73 8.48 9.98 -10.87
N VAL A 74 8.07 8.73 -10.59
CA VAL A 74 8.58 7.96 -9.45
C VAL A 74 8.99 6.55 -9.84
N LEU A 75 9.95 6.02 -9.09
CA LEU A 75 10.30 4.62 -9.02
C LEU A 75 9.79 4.08 -7.68
N VAL A 76 9.00 3.01 -7.73
CA VAL A 76 8.40 2.37 -6.56
C VAL A 76 8.92 0.95 -6.45
N GLN A 77 9.36 0.58 -5.26
CA GLN A 77 9.70 -0.79 -4.89
C GLN A 77 8.89 -1.18 -3.66
N GLY A 78 8.31 -2.38 -3.67
CA GLY A 78 7.50 -2.85 -2.56
C GLY A 78 6.95 -4.24 -2.78
N ARG A 79 6.04 -4.66 -1.89
CA ARG A 79 5.33 -5.94 -1.96
C ARG A 79 3.94 -5.75 -2.53
N LEU A 80 3.55 -6.65 -3.41
CA LEU A 80 2.19 -6.73 -3.92
C LEU A 80 1.34 -7.54 -2.95
N VAL A 81 0.30 -6.92 -2.39
CA VAL A 81 -0.55 -7.50 -1.35
C VAL A 81 -2.02 -7.39 -1.77
N ALA A 82 -2.80 -8.42 -1.47
CA ALA A 82 -4.24 -8.37 -1.63
C ALA A 82 -4.86 -7.58 -0.45
N ASP A 83 -5.52 -6.47 -0.77
CA ASP A 83 -6.31 -5.66 0.18
C ASP A 83 -7.78 -6.11 0.06
N VAL A 84 -8.26 -6.80 1.09
CA VAL A 84 -9.59 -7.41 1.11
C VAL A 84 -10.48 -6.61 2.06
N TRP A 85 -11.65 -6.18 1.60
CA TRP A 85 -12.61 -5.48 2.45
C TRP A 85 -14.05 -5.90 2.15
N GLN A 86 -14.91 -5.82 3.16
CA GLN A 86 -16.34 -6.00 3.00
C GLN A 86 -17.01 -4.70 2.57
N ARG A 87 -17.88 -4.78 1.57
CA ARG A 87 -18.74 -3.68 1.16
C ARG A 87 -19.97 -3.61 2.07
N ALA A 88 -20.66 -2.47 2.02
CA ALA A 88 -21.90 -2.25 2.77
C ALA A 88 -23.02 -3.26 2.41
N ASP A 89 -22.96 -3.87 1.23
CA ASP A 89 -23.88 -4.91 0.74
C ASP A 89 -23.53 -6.32 1.24
N GLY A 90 -22.49 -6.46 2.09
CA GLY A 90 -22.00 -7.73 2.60
C GLY A 90 -21.09 -8.51 1.64
N THR A 91 -20.86 -8.00 0.43
CA THR A 91 -19.94 -8.65 -0.53
C THR A 91 -18.48 -8.34 -0.18
N THR A 92 -17.60 -9.33 -0.38
CA THR A 92 -16.16 -9.15 -0.24
C THR A 92 -15.58 -8.60 -1.54
N SER A 93 -14.77 -7.56 -1.44
CA SER A 93 -14.04 -6.97 -2.55
C SER A 93 -12.55 -7.06 -2.31
N THR A 94 -11.80 -7.45 -3.34
CA THR A 94 -10.34 -7.59 -3.28
C THR A 94 -9.70 -6.70 -4.31
N ARG A 95 -8.65 -5.99 -3.94
CA ARG A 95 -7.77 -5.28 -4.87
C ARG A 95 -6.31 -5.54 -4.52
N LEU A 96 -5.46 -5.49 -5.52
CA LEU A 96 -4.02 -5.53 -5.30
C LEU A 96 -3.51 -4.12 -4.96
N ILE A 97 -2.75 -4.01 -3.89
CA ILE A 97 -2.04 -2.80 -3.48
C ILE A 97 -0.55 -3.07 -3.41
N VAL A 98 0.25 -2.03 -3.55
CA VAL A 98 1.69 -2.10 -3.35
C VAL A 98 2.03 -1.49 -1.99
N VAL A 99 2.52 -2.31 -1.08
CA VAL A 99 3.10 -1.82 0.19
C VAL A 99 4.55 -1.47 -0.08
N ALA A 100 4.82 -0.16 -0.19
CA ALA A 100 6.12 0.34 -0.59
C ALA A 100 7.16 0.17 0.52
N THR A 101 8.32 -0.34 0.14
CA THR A 101 9.54 -0.36 0.97
C THR A 101 10.47 0.79 0.60
N SER A 102 10.43 1.24 -0.65
CA SER A 102 11.20 2.39 -1.13
C SER A 102 10.44 3.10 -2.26
N VAL A 103 10.49 4.42 -2.24
CA VAL A 103 9.97 5.27 -3.32
C VAL A 103 10.92 6.44 -3.50
N GLY A 104 11.19 6.83 -4.74
CA GLY A 104 12.00 7.98 -5.07
C GLY A 104 11.61 8.57 -6.42
N HIS A 105 12.08 9.80 -6.70
CA HIS A 105 11.90 10.40 -8.02
C HIS A 105 12.68 9.62 -9.07
N ASP A 106 12.07 9.44 -10.25
CA ASP A 106 12.76 8.88 -11.43
C ASP A 106 13.62 9.95 -12.08
N LEU A 107 14.93 9.91 -11.81
CA LEU A 107 15.90 10.90 -12.30
C LEU A 107 16.15 10.84 -13.81
N ASN A 108 15.62 9.84 -14.52
CA ASN A 108 15.62 9.85 -15.98
C ASN A 108 14.70 10.96 -16.55
N ARG A 109 13.80 11.49 -15.73
CA ARG A 109 12.79 12.48 -16.13
C ARG A 109 12.98 13.85 -15.54
N GLY A 110 13.98 14.02 -14.66
CA GLY A 110 14.22 15.31 -14.01
C GLY A 110 15.32 15.24 -12.96
N THR A 111 15.45 16.30 -12.18
CA THR A 111 16.40 16.39 -11.08
C THR A 111 15.66 16.48 -9.75
N SER A 112 16.29 16.00 -8.68
CA SER A 112 15.77 16.07 -7.32
C SER A 112 16.83 16.58 -6.36
N ARG A 113 16.42 17.29 -5.32
CA ARG A 113 17.32 17.74 -4.25
C ARG A 113 17.03 16.97 -2.98
N PHE A 114 18.04 16.33 -2.43
CA PHE A 114 17.96 15.60 -1.17
C PHE A 114 18.21 16.52 0.01
N THR A 115 17.31 16.46 1.02
CA THR A 115 17.50 17.10 2.32
C THR A 115 17.58 16.01 3.38
N LYS A 116 18.76 15.93 4.04
CA LYS A 116 18.94 14.96 5.12
C LYS A 116 18.15 15.38 6.34
N MET A 117 17.25 14.51 6.80
CA MET A 117 16.58 14.71 8.08
C MET A 117 17.53 14.42 9.25
N ALA A 118 17.41 15.19 10.33
CA ALA A 118 18.13 14.90 11.56
C ALA A 118 17.74 13.50 12.06
N ARG A 119 18.73 12.69 12.46
CA ARG A 119 18.46 11.40 13.11
C ARG A 119 17.62 11.68 14.35
N ARG A 120 16.42 11.09 14.44
CA ARG A 120 15.76 10.95 15.74
C ARG A 120 16.69 10.12 16.63
N ASP A 121 16.89 10.58 17.85
CA ASP A 121 17.67 9.81 18.85
C ASP A 121 17.11 8.41 18.97
N PRO A 122 17.96 7.38 19.03
CA PRO A 122 17.53 5.99 19.14
C PRO A 122 16.70 5.68 20.40
N ALA A 123 16.71 6.55 21.40
CA ALA A 123 15.81 6.50 22.55
C ALA A 123 14.32 6.77 22.21
N ALA A 124 14.03 7.27 21.00
CA ALA A 124 12.68 7.45 20.46
C ALA A 124 12.39 6.51 19.28
N SER A 125 13.21 5.50 19.06
CA SER A 125 12.97 4.47 18.06
C SER A 125 11.77 3.64 18.48
N VAL A 126 10.65 3.91 17.85
CA VAL A 126 9.54 2.98 17.79
C VAL A 126 10.10 1.71 17.12
N ASP A 127 10.09 0.62 17.89
CA ASP A 127 10.45 -0.73 17.54
C ASP A 127 10.04 -1.09 16.08
N GLU A 128 10.97 -1.59 15.27
CA GLU A 128 10.71 -2.04 13.90
C GLU A 128 9.82 -3.32 13.84
N SER A 129 9.58 -3.95 15.01
CA SER A 129 8.66 -5.07 15.20
C SER A 129 7.22 -4.81 14.68
N PRO A 130 6.68 -3.57 14.71
CA PRO A 130 5.27 -3.36 14.35
C PRO A 130 4.92 -3.57 12.87
N VAL A 131 5.89 -3.46 11.95
CA VAL A 131 5.60 -3.68 10.52
C VAL A 131 5.31 -5.15 10.25
N GLN A 132 6.04 -6.05 10.90
CA GLN A 132 5.80 -7.49 10.81
C GLN A 132 4.54 -7.92 11.56
N GLU A 133 4.24 -7.27 12.69
CA GLU A 133 3.05 -7.58 13.49
C GLU A 133 1.76 -7.10 12.83
N VAL A 134 1.78 -5.93 12.17
CA VAL A 134 0.64 -5.46 11.36
C VAL A 134 0.46 -6.33 10.11
N ILE A 135 1.55 -6.76 9.49
CA ILE A 135 1.49 -7.74 8.39
C ILE A 135 0.96 -9.07 8.90
N HIS A 136 1.35 -9.49 10.09
CA HIS A 136 0.87 -10.73 10.73
C HIS A 136 -0.60 -10.61 11.15
N SER A 137 -1.05 -9.46 11.64
CA SER A 137 -2.46 -9.23 11.97
C SER A 137 -3.38 -9.19 10.73
N TYR A 138 -2.85 -8.77 9.57
CA TYR A 138 -3.56 -8.94 8.29
C TYR A 138 -3.56 -10.39 7.80
N ASP A 139 -2.55 -11.18 8.17
CA ASP A 139 -2.45 -12.61 7.85
C ASP A 139 -3.38 -13.45 8.78
N GLU A 140 -3.59 -13.03 10.03
CA GLU A 140 -4.45 -13.72 10.99
C GLU A 140 -5.95 -13.35 10.86
N SER A 141 -6.27 -12.16 10.36
CA SER A 141 -7.66 -11.72 10.11
C SER A 141 -8.13 -11.93 8.67
N GLY A 142 -7.27 -12.43 7.79
CA GLY A 142 -7.62 -12.81 6.43
C GLY A 142 -8.41 -14.11 6.39
N PRO A 143 -9.31 -14.30 5.39
CA PRO A 143 -10.04 -15.55 5.25
C PRO A 143 -9.04 -16.69 5.03
N ARG A 144 -9.14 -17.74 5.85
CA ARG A 144 -8.37 -18.98 5.67
C ARG A 144 -8.81 -19.68 4.39
N LEU A 145 -7.86 -19.98 3.52
CA LEU A 145 -8.11 -20.80 2.32
C LEU A 145 -7.89 -22.26 2.67
N ASP A 146 -8.75 -23.12 2.15
CA ASP A 146 -8.55 -24.57 2.19
C ASP A 146 -7.47 -25.03 1.19
N ALA A 147 -7.17 -26.32 1.17
CA ALA A 147 -6.15 -26.91 0.29
C ALA A 147 -6.48 -26.77 -1.22
N ASN A 148 -7.69 -26.36 -1.59
CA ASN A 148 -8.17 -26.14 -2.96
C ASN A 148 -8.25 -24.64 -3.32
N GLY A 149 -7.91 -23.72 -2.36
CA GLY A 149 -7.96 -22.28 -2.59
C GLY A 149 -9.35 -21.67 -2.39
N GLU A 150 -10.31 -22.38 -1.80
CA GLU A 150 -11.62 -21.85 -1.44
C GLU A 150 -11.63 -21.25 -0.03
N ILE A 151 -12.36 -20.13 0.13
CA ILE A 151 -12.48 -19.41 1.42
C ILE A 151 -13.32 -20.26 2.38
N VAL A 152 -12.71 -20.72 3.48
CA VAL A 152 -13.44 -21.42 4.55
C VAL A 152 -14.25 -20.38 5.33
N ALA A 153 -15.53 -20.26 5.02
CA ALA A 153 -16.49 -19.45 5.77
C ALA A 153 -16.86 -20.17 7.07
N ALA A 154 -16.07 -19.97 8.12
CA ALA A 154 -16.46 -20.44 9.45
C ALA A 154 -16.01 -19.45 10.53
N GLU A 155 -16.98 -19.10 11.37
CA GLU A 155 -16.87 -18.41 12.67
C GLU A 155 -17.04 -16.89 12.73
N ILE A 156 -18.09 -16.33 12.09
CA ILE A 156 -18.67 -15.06 12.55
C ILE A 156 -20.10 -15.27 13.18
N ALA A 157 -20.41 -16.48 13.62
CA ALA A 157 -21.74 -16.77 14.16
C ALA A 157 -21.82 -16.84 15.70
N ALA A 158 -20.74 -16.65 16.45
CA ALA A 158 -20.74 -16.89 17.90
C ALA A 158 -20.84 -15.64 18.80
N ASP A 159 -20.72 -14.43 18.29
CA ASP A 159 -20.67 -13.23 19.16
C ASP A 159 -21.95 -12.34 19.11
N ARG A 160 -23.05 -12.83 18.56
CA ARG A 160 -24.34 -12.11 18.55
C ARG A 160 -25.42 -12.66 19.50
N ALA A 161 -25.08 -13.60 20.36
CA ALA A 161 -26.05 -14.22 21.27
C ALA A 161 -26.03 -13.67 22.73
N GLY A 162 -25.54 -12.49 22.98
CA GLY A 162 -25.33 -11.93 24.31
C GLY A 162 -25.93 -10.55 24.59
N MET A 163 -27.00 -10.12 23.88
CA MET A 163 -27.68 -8.87 24.27
C MET A 163 -29.17 -9.07 24.35
N GLU A 164 -29.62 -9.47 25.54
CA GLU A 164 -31.05 -9.40 25.95
C GLU A 164 -31.48 -7.93 26.11
N PRO A 165 -32.67 -7.55 25.64
CA PRO A 165 -33.23 -6.24 25.90
C PRO A 165 -33.80 -6.19 27.31
N ALA A 166 -33.32 -5.27 28.14
CA ALA A 166 -33.97 -4.90 29.41
C ALA A 166 -35.29 -4.16 29.16
N ALA A 167 -36.27 -4.55 29.88
CA ALA A 167 -37.64 -4.04 29.90
C ALA A 167 -37.77 -2.56 30.26
#